data_b984514b09f3eee752042b17fe3a0326
#
_entry.id   b984514b09f3eee752042b17fe3a0326
#
_cell.length_a   1.000
_cell.length_b   1.000
_cell.length_c   1.000
_cell.angle_alpha   90.00
_cell.angle_beta   90.00
_cell.angle_gamma   90.00
#
_symmetry.space_group_name_H-M   'P 1'
#
loop_
_entity.id
_entity.type
_entity.pdbx_description
1 polymer ?
#
loop_
_entity_poly.entity_id
_entity_poly.type
_entity_poly.pdbx_seq_one_letter_code
_entity_poly.pdbx_strand_id
1 'polypeptide(L)'
;MSTLMQINYMLFQDINAYAGAFPWFDALMVFCANTLIFFWPIFLLLVWGVPLNLRKRPLQAGEAEIMQERRATVLWVAIACLLAYGINLLIEQFVFEPRPFVSHKVHLLISHAADSSFPSDHTAWSFAVIGMLLFTFLPMFTSARRKQKDQGQQANAALFRKPVWYIIAAFVIGCSIGLARIFVGIHYPGDVLGGALDGLVAAYIVTLVRRWLSQPTSAVLRFAHTLRVA
;
A
#
# COMPACT_ATOMS: atom_id res chain seq x y z
N MET A 1 24.11 1.81 -23.17
CA MET A 1 22.89 1.64 -22.36
C MET A 1 22.52 0.18 -22.37
N SER A 2 22.25 -0.44 -21.21
CA SER A 2 21.80 -1.85 -21.21
C SER A 2 20.42 -1.98 -21.85
N THR A 3 20.08 -3.14 -22.41
CA THR A 3 18.76 -3.39 -23.04
C THR A 3 17.61 -3.09 -22.09
N LEU A 4 17.76 -3.40 -20.79
CA LEU A 4 16.75 -3.10 -19.76
C LEU A 4 16.54 -1.59 -19.57
N MET A 5 17.61 -0.78 -19.55
CA MET A 5 17.48 0.67 -19.47
C MET A 5 16.78 1.26 -20.70
N GLN A 6 17.05 0.72 -21.88
CA GLN A 6 16.38 1.15 -23.10
C GLN A 6 14.86 0.84 -23.05
N ILE A 7 14.47 -0.36 -22.62
CA ILE A 7 13.07 -0.73 -22.45
C ILE A 7 12.40 0.16 -21.41
N ASN A 8 13.04 0.39 -20.27
CA ASN A 8 12.54 1.25 -19.19
C ASN A 8 12.25 2.66 -19.71
N TYR A 9 13.16 3.21 -20.50
CA TYR A 9 13.00 4.55 -21.08
C TYR A 9 11.93 4.59 -22.19
N MET A 10 11.86 3.59 -23.07
CA MET A 10 10.82 3.52 -24.10
C MET A 10 9.42 3.47 -23.49
N LEU A 11 9.20 2.60 -22.50
CA LEU A 11 7.93 2.50 -21.79
C LEU A 11 7.58 3.82 -21.06
N PHE A 12 8.57 4.49 -20.50
CA PHE A 12 8.38 5.82 -19.91
C PHE A 12 7.90 6.82 -20.99
N GLN A 13 8.58 6.89 -22.14
CA GLN A 13 8.21 7.79 -23.23
C GLN A 13 6.79 7.54 -23.75
N ASP A 14 6.43 6.27 -23.95
CA ASP A 14 5.11 5.88 -24.44
C ASP A 14 3.98 6.36 -23.49
N ILE A 15 4.22 6.34 -22.16
CA ILE A 15 3.26 6.79 -21.18
C ILE A 15 3.26 8.33 -21.05
N ASN A 16 4.45 8.96 -20.94
CA ASN A 16 4.59 10.39 -20.72
C ASN A 16 4.25 11.22 -21.98
N ALA A 17 4.28 10.62 -23.17
CA ALA A 17 3.90 11.29 -24.41
C ALA A 17 2.46 11.81 -24.41
N TYR A 18 1.57 11.22 -23.60
CA TYR A 18 0.18 11.66 -23.47
C TYR A 18 -0.01 12.82 -22.46
N ALA A 19 0.99 13.13 -21.68
CA ALA A 19 0.95 14.25 -20.73
C ALA A 19 0.90 15.59 -21.47
N GLY A 20 -0.02 16.45 -21.08
CA GLY A 20 -0.29 17.72 -21.75
C GLY A 20 -1.32 17.62 -22.91
N ALA A 21 -1.78 16.40 -23.29
CA ALA A 21 -2.72 16.25 -24.38
C ALA A 21 -4.18 16.58 -23.97
N PHE A 22 -4.57 16.25 -22.74
CA PHE A 22 -5.95 16.44 -22.25
C PHE A 22 -5.93 17.02 -20.84
N PRO A 23 -6.30 18.31 -20.64
CA PRO A 23 -6.20 18.97 -19.32
C PRO A 23 -6.95 18.26 -18.18
N TRP A 24 -8.11 17.66 -18.46
CA TRP A 24 -8.88 16.92 -17.45
C TRP A 24 -8.16 15.62 -17.01
N PHE A 25 -7.48 14.95 -17.96
CA PHE A 25 -6.74 13.73 -17.67
C PHE A 25 -5.43 14.05 -16.94
N ASP A 26 -4.76 15.13 -17.35
CA ASP A 26 -3.58 15.63 -16.62
C ASP A 26 -3.92 15.96 -15.16
N ALA A 27 -5.04 16.66 -14.92
CA ALA A 27 -5.50 16.97 -13.57
C ALA A 27 -5.78 15.69 -12.74
N LEU A 28 -6.40 14.68 -13.35
CA LEU A 28 -6.64 13.37 -12.72
C LEU A 28 -5.32 12.68 -12.37
N MET A 29 -4.35 12.65 -13.29
CA MET A 29 -3.06 12.00 -13.07
C MET A 29 -2.22 12.76 -12.05
N VAL A 30 -2.25 14.09 -12.04
CA VAL A 30 -1.62 14.91 -10.99
C VAL A 30 -2.24 14.63 -9.62
N PHE A 31 -3.57 14.52 -9.54
CA PHE A 31 -4.25 14.12 -8.32
C PHE A 31 -3.81 12.72 -7.86
N CYS A 32 -3.78 11.74 -8.75
CA CYS A 32 -3.33 10.39 -8.43
C CYS A 32 -1.86 10.35 -7.99
N ALA A 33 -0.98 11.15 -8.62
CA ALA A 33 0.45 11.18 -8.32
C ALA A 33 0.77 11.81 -6.95
N ASN A 34 0.06 12.87 -6.55
CA ASN A 34 0.40 13.68 -5.38
C ASN A 34 -0.56 13.51 -4.21
N THR A 35 -1.86 13.39 -4.50
CA THR A 35 -2.91 13.50 -3.46
C THR A 35 -3.43 12.12 -3.05
N LEU A 36 -3.54 11.19 -3.99
CA LEU A 36 -4.17 9.89 -3.73
C LEU A 36 -3.40 9.07 -2.69
N ILE A 37 -2.10 9.32 -2.49
CA ILE A 37 -1.30 8.66 -1.44
C ILE A 37 -1.89 8.90 -0.03
N PHE A 38 -2.49 10.07 0.22
CA PHE A 38 -3.12 10.40 1.51
C PHE A 38 -4.38 9.59 1.80
N PHE A 39 -4.90 8.88 0.80
CA PHE A 39 -5.96 7.90 1.03
C PHE A 39 -5.55 6.84 2.06
N TRP A 40 -4.30 6.39 2.06
CA TRP A 40 -3.84 5.33 2.95
C TRP A 40 -3.90 5.70 4.42
N PRO A 41 -3.27 6.78 4.89
CA PRO A 41 -3.37 7.17 6.30
C PRO A 41 -4.81 7.50 6.70
N ILE A 42 -5.61 8.14 5.85
CA ILE A 42 -7.01 8.40 6.14
C ILE A 42 -7.80 7.09 6.28
N PHE A 43 -7.61 6.15 5.36
CA PHE A 43 -8.23 4.83 5.42
C PHE A 43 -7.83 4.08 6.69
N LEU A 44 -6.56 4.08 7.06
CA LEU A 44 -6.07 3.44 8.29
C LEU A 44 -6.65 4.09 9.55
N LEU A 45 -6.75 5.43 9.60
CA LEU A 45 -7.39 6.15 10.70
C LEU A 45 -8.88 5.81 10.81
N LEU A 46 -9.59 5.68 9.69
CA LEU A 46 -10.99 5.24 9.68
C LEU A 46 -11.11 3.79 10.18
N VAL A 47 -10.25 2.90 9.72
CA VAL A 47 -10.22 1.51 10.19
C VAL A 47 -9.91 1.43 11.68
N TRP A 48 -9.06 2.29 12.22
CA TRP A 48 -8.74 2.39 13.64
C TRP A 48 -9.91 2.90 14.49
N GLY A 49 -10.51 4.02 14.06
CA GLY A 49 -11.44 4.82 14.88
C GLY A 49 -12.91 4.47 14.73
N VAL A 50 -13.33 3.87 13.57
CA VAL A 50 -14.76 3.58 13.35
C VAL A 50 -15.20 2.40 14.23
N PRO A 51 -16.12 2.61 15.20
CA PRO A 51 -16.65 1.52 15.99
C PRO A 51 -17.45 0.56 15.10
N LEU A 52 -17.32 -0.75 15.33
CA LEU A 52 -18.12 -1.77 14.62
C LEU A 52 -19.62 -1.61 14.86
N ASN A 53 -19.96 -0.91 15.92
CA ASN A 53 -21.34 -0.70 16.34
C ASN A 53 -21.63 0.81 16.41
N LEU A 54 -22.27 1.32 15.37
CA LEU A 54 -22.79 2.70 15.35
C LEU A 54 -23.98 2.93 16.30
N ARG A 55 -24.58 1.85 16.82
CA ARG A 55 -25.59 1.92 17.88
C ARG A 55 -24.86 1.96 19.22
N LYS A 56 -25.22 2.91 20.10
CA LYS A 56 -24.64 3.13 21.45
C LYS A 56 -24.96 1.98 22.44
N ARG A 57 -24.67 0.73 22.06
CA ARG A 57 -24.81 -0.44 22.94
C ARG A 57 -23.43 -0.91 23.40
N PRO A 58 -23.30 -1.53 24.58
CA PRO A 58 -22.04 -2.16 25.00
C PRO A 58 -21.55 -3.17 23.97
N LEU A 59 -20.25 -3.18 23.70
CA LEU A 59 -19.63 -4.16 22.81
C LEU A 59 -19.79 -5.56 23.41
N GLN A 60 -20.24 -6.50 22.59
CA GLN A 60 -20.19 -7.91 22.96
C GLN A 60 -18.72 -8.41 22.95
N ALA A 61 -18.40 -9.44 23.73
CA ALA A 61 -17.03 -9.95 23.86
C ALA A 61 -16.34 -10.22 22.51
N GLY A 62 -17.04 -10.81 21.53
CA GLY A 62 -16.50 -11.05 20.19
C GLY A 62 -16.28 -9.77 19.34
N GLU A 63 -17.08 -8.72 19.56
CA GLU A 63 -16.92 -7.43 18.85
C GLU A 63 -15.67 -6.69 19.37
N ALA A 64 -15.37 -6.79 20.66
CA ALA A 64 -14.17 -6.21 21.25
C ALA A 64 -12.90 -6.88 20.70
N GLU A 65 -12.90 -8.19 20.56
CA GLU A 65 -11.78 -8.96 19.99
C GLU A 65 -11.53 -8.58 18.51
N ILE A 66 -12.59 -8.52 17.69
CA ILE A 66 -12.48 -8.07 16.29
C ILE A 66 -11.92 -6.64 16.19
N MET A 67 -12.33 -5.74 17.10
CA MET A 67 -11.82 -4.38 17.11
C MET A 67 -10.34 -4.33 17.47
N GLN A 68 -9.91 -5.12 18.45
CA GLN A 68 -8.51 -5.24 18.83
C GLN A 68 -7.64 -5.79 17.68
N GLU A 69 -8.10 -6.81 16.97
CA GLU A 69 -7.42 -7.34 15.80
C GLU A 69 -7.33 -6.33 14.65
N ARG A 70 -8.37 -5.55 14.41
CA ARG A 70 -8.34 -4.46 13.42
C ARG A 70 -7.29 -3.42 13.75
N ARG A 71 -7.25 -2.95 15.00
CA ARG A 71 -6.26 -1.97 15.46
C ARG A 71 -4.84 -2.52 15.40
N ALA A 72 -4.65 -3.78 15.80
CA ALA A 72 -3.38 -4.46 15.62
C ALA A 72 -2.95 -4.47 14.15
N THR A 73 -3.87 -4.79 13.23
CA THR A 73 -3.59 -4.79 11.80
C THR A 73 -3.16 -3.41 11.29
N VAL A 74 -3.81 -2.34 11.74
CA VAL A 74 -3.40 -0.96 11.37
C VAL A 74 -1.98 -0.65 11.83
N LEU A 75 -1.61 -1.03 13.06
CA LEU A 75 -0.23 -0.87 13.55
C LEU A 75 0.78 -1.65 12.69
N TRP A 76 0.43 -2.88 12.30
CA TRP A 76 1.30 -3.70 11.45
C TRP A 76 1.46 -3.12 10.05
N VAL A 77 0.40 -2.54 9.49
CA VAL A 77 0.48 -1.81 8.20
C VAL A 77 1.41 -0.60 8.34
N ALA A 78 1.27 0.19 9.40
CA ALA A 78 2.15 1.33 9.65
C ALA A 78 3.63 0.91 9.77
N ILE A 79 3.91 -0.20 10.49
CA ILE A 79 5.26 -0.76 10.62
C ILE A 79 5.79 -1.21 9.24
N ALA A 80 4.96 -1.84 8.41
CA ALA A 80 5.35 -2.26 7.06
C ALA A 80 5.69 -1.05 6.16
N CYS A 81 4.92 0.03 6.23
CA CYS A 81 5.20 1.27 5.51
C CYS A 81 6.52 1.91 5.98
N LEU A 82 6.77 1.95 7.30
CA LEU A 82 8.02 2.47 7.84
C LEU A 82 9.22 1.61 7.44
N LEU A 83 9.05 0.28 7.42
CA LEU A 83 10.09 -0.63 6.97
C LEU A 83 10.38 -0.45 5.48
N ALA A 84 9.36 -0.35 4.61
CA ALA A 84 9.52 -0.07 3.20
C ALA A 84 10.28 1.24 2.97
N TYR A 85 9.90 2.31 3.68
CA TYR A 85 10.62 3.57 3.62
C TYR A 85 12.08 3.44 4.06
N GLY A 86 12.34 2.69 5.14
CA GLY A 86 13.72 2.42 5.60
C GLY A 86 14.55 1.63 4.59
N ILE A 87 13.94 0.66 3.89
CA ILE A 87 14.59 -0.09 2.82
C ILE A 87 14.88 0.83 1.62
N ASN A 88 13.94 1.69 1.22
CA ASN A 88 14.16 2.68 0.16
C ASN A 88 15.35 3.58 0.48
N LEU A 89 15.37 4.18 1.68
CA LEU A 89 16.50 5.01 2.12
C LEU A 89 17.84 4.25 2.09
N LEU A 90 17.82 2.97 2.40
CA LEU A 90 19.01 2.13 2.34
C LEU A 90 19.44 1.88 0.89
N ILE A 91 18.50 1.57 0.00
CA ILE A 91 18.77 1.35 -1.43
C ILE A 91 19.37 2.61 -2.07
N GLU A 92 18.82 3.78 -1.77
CA GLU A 92 19.29 5.07 -2.30
C GLU A 92 20.77 5.40 -1.93
N GLN A 93 21.30 4.81 -0.84
CA GLN A 93 22.73 4.96 -0.50
C GLN A 93 23.65 4.24 -1.48
N PHE A 94 23.16 3.23 -2.20
CA PHE A 94 23.96 2.38 -3.08
C PHE A 94 23.58 2.52 -4.55
N VAL A 95 22.36 2.96 -4.84
CA VAL A 95 21.81 3.07 -6.18
C VAL A 95 21.27 4.46 -6.38
N PHE A 96 21.96 5.26 -7.20
CA PHE A 96 21.46 6.57 -7.61
C PHE A 96 21.00 6.49 -9.07
N GLU A 97 19.71 6.69 -9.31
CA GLU A 97 19.13 6.85 -10.63
C GLU A 97 18.57 8.26 -10.78
N PRO A 98 19.11 9.09 -11.71
CA PRO A 98 18.58 10.42 -11.91
C PRO A 98 17.17 10.36 -12.48
N ARG A 99 16.29 11.25 -11.99
CA ARG A 99 14.89 11.28 -12.43
C ARG A 99 14.75 11.57 -13.93
N PRO A 100 13.65 11.14 -14.57
CA PRO A 100 13.41 11.34 -16.00
C PRO A 100 13.62 12.80 -16.44
N PHE A 101 13.06 13.76 -15.69
CA PHE A 101 13.17 15.19 -16.03
C PHE A 101 14.59 15.79 -15.84
N VAL A 102 15.48 15.08 -15.14
CA VAL A 102 16.89 15.49 -15.01
C VAL A 102 17.71 14.99 -16.20
N SER A 103 17.42 13.78 -16.67
CA SER A 103 18.21 13.10 -17.69
C SER A 103 17.68 13.30 -19.11
N HIS A 104 16.40 13.62 -19.25
CA HIS A 104 15.72 13.65 -20.55
C HIS A 104 14.76 14.83 -20.67
N LYS A 105 14.43 15.20 -21.89
CA LYS A 105 13.34 16.13 -22.17
C LYS A 105 12.01 15.39 -22.03
N VAL A 106 11.19 15.81 -21.05
CA VAL A 106 9.94 15.14 -20.68
C VAL A 106 8.78 16.14 -20.57
N HIS A 107 7.56 15.66 -20.62
CA HIS A 107 6.37 16.42 -20.24
C HIS A 107 6.22 16.35 -18.71
N LEU A 108 6.79 17.34 -18.01
CA LEU A 108 6.74 17.42 -16.55
C LEU A 108 5.49 18.19 -16.10
N LEU A 109 4.53 17.48 -15.45
CA LEU A 109 3.28 18.10 -14.98
C LEU A 109 3.36 18.61 -13.54
N ILE A 110 4.34 18.16 -12.76
CA ILE A 110 4.54 18.55 -11.36
C ILE A 110 6.02 18.79 -11.08
N SER A 111 6.34 19.79 -10.26
CA SER A 111 7.71 20.00 -9.80
C SER A 111 8.10 18.94 -8.76
N HIS A 112 9.34 18.47 -8.83
CA HIS A 112 9.91 17.52 -7.86
C HIS A 112 11.38 17.83 -7.61
N ALA A 113 11.93 17.42 -6.47
CA ALA A 113 13.37 17.52 -6.20
C ALA A 113 14.16 16.62 -7.17
N ALA A 114 15.39 17.04 -7.48
CA ALA A 114 16.32 16.29 -8.35
C ALA A 114 17.15 15.27 -7.54
N ASP A 115 16.47 14.49 -6.69
CA ASP A 115 17.00 13.40 -5.90
C ASP A 115 16.94 12.05 -6.67
N SER A 116 17.24 10.92 -6.01
CA SER A 116 17.17 9.61 -6.64
C SER A 116 15.75 9.31 -7.12
N SER A 117 15.64 8.70 -8.30
CA SER A 117 14.37 8.22 -8.85
C SER A 117 13.99 6.86 -8.31
N PHE A 118 14.96 5.98 -8.07
CA PHE A 118 14.76 4.58 -7.69
C PHE A 118 15.03 4.35 -6.19
N PRO A 119 14.15 3.60 -5.51
CA PRO A 119 12.82 3.16 -5.92
C PRO A 119 11.73 4.21 -5.59
N SER A 120 10.49 4.03 -6.10
CA SER A 120 9.39 4.97 -5.86
C SER A 120 8.76 4.79 -4.48
N ASP A 121 8.91 5.76 -3.57
CA ASP A 121 8.32 5.75 -2.22
C ASP A 121 6.81 5.61 -2.20
N HIS A 122 6.11 6.39 -3.06
CA HIS A 122 4.65 6.35 -3.15
C HIS A 122 4.14 4.95 -3.51
N THR A 123 4.88 4.27 -4.38
CA THR A 123 4.55 2.89 -4.78
C THR A 123 4.91 1.91 -3.66
N ALA A 124 6.05 2.08 -3.01
CA ALA A 124 6.49 1.24 -1.90
C ALA A 124 5.47 1.27 -0.74
N TRP A 125 5.02 2.46 -0.34
CA TRP A 125 3.98 2.59 0.69
C TRP A 125 2.66 1.95 0.28
N SER A 126 2.21 2.20 -0.94
CA SER A 126 0.97 1.62 -1.45
C SER A 126 1.01 0.10 -1.44
N PHE A 127 2.11 -0.48 -1.90
CA PHE A 127 2.26 -1.93 -1.97
C PHE A 127 2.60 -2.57 -0.61
N ALA A 128 3.14 -1.83 0.36
CA ALA A 128 3.22 -2.27 1.74
C ALA A 128 1.82 -2.45 2.36
N VAL A 129 0.90 -1.50 2.13
CA VAL A 129 -0.50 -1.63 2.55
C VAL A 129 -1.18 -2.82 1.86
N ILE A 130 -1.06 -2.92 0.54
CA ILE A 130 -1.63 -4.01 -0.27
C ILE A 130 -1.09 -5.36 0.20
N GLY A 131 0.22 -5.48 0.39
CA GLY A 131 0.88 -6.69 0.86
C GLY A 131 0.38 -7.13 2.24
N MET A 132 0.25 -6.18 3.18
CA MET A 132 -0.28 -6.48 4.51
C MET A 132 -1.73 -6.96 4.46
N LEU A 133 -2.58 -6.36 3.62
CA LEU A 133 -3.96 -6.84 3.41
C LEU A 133 -3.94 -8.24 2.79
N LEU A 134 -3.15 -8.45 1.76
CA LEU A 134 -3.03 -9.73 1.07
C LEU A 134 -2.57 -10.85 2.03
N PHE A 135 -1.46 -10.66 2.74
CA PHE A 135 -0.88 -11.67 3.63
C PHE A 135 -1.72 -11.89 4.90
N THR A 136 -2.53 -10.94 5.31
CA THR A 136 -3.47 -11.12 6.43
C THR A 136 -4.70 -11.91 6.00
N PHE A 137 -5.29 -11.60 4.84
CA PHE A 137 -6.54 -12.22 4.42
C PHE A 137 -6.37 -13.53 3.64
N LEU A 138 -5.28 -13.71 2.90
CA LEU A 138 -5.05 -14.92 2.10
C LEU A 138 -5.05 -16.23 2.92
N PRO A 139 -4.38 -16.33 4.09
CA PRO A 139 -4.43 -17.51 4.94
C PRO A 139 -5.84 -17.80 5.49
N MET A 140 -6.63 -16.75 5.76
CA MET A 140 -8.01 -16.91 6.23
C MET A 140 -8.88 -17.58 5.17
N PHE A 141 -8.70 -17.22 3.88
CA PHE A 141 -9.44 -17.84 2.77
C PHE A 141 -9.09 -19.33 2.61
N THR A 142 -7.80 -19.67 2.68
CA THR A 142 -7.35 -21.05 2.51
C THR A 142 -7.78 -21.94 3.66
N SER A 143 -7.67 -21.46 4.90
CA SER A 143 -8.08 -22.20 6.10
C SER A 143 -9.60 -22.41 6.18
N ALA A 144 -10.37 -21.38 5.83
CA ALA A 144 -11.83 -21.49 5.84
C ALA A 144 -12.35 -22.43 4.75
N ARG A 145 -11.76 -22.39 3.53
CA ARG A 145 -12.08 -23.37 2.47
C ARG A 145 -11.77 -24.80 2.90
N ARG A 146 -10.66 -25.02 3.62
CA ARG A 146 -10.27 -26.34 4.10
C ARG A 146 -11.25 -26.87 5.14
N LYS A 147 -11.56 -26.09 6.19
CA LYS A 147 -12.54 -26.46 7.23
C LYS A 147 -13.92 -26.77 6.65
N GLN A 148 -14.34 -26.04 5.63
CA GLN A 148 -15.62 -26.22 4.99
C GLN A 148 -15.68 -27.51 4.16
N LYS A 149 -14.60 -27.85 3.43
CA LYS A 149 -14.51 -29.13 2.71
C LYS A 149 -14.61 -30.32 3.66
N ASP A 150 -14.02 -30.19 4.86
CA ASP A 150 -14.00 -31.22 5.90
C ASP A 150 -15.35 -31.36 6.61
N GLN A 151 -16.19 -30.33 6.65
CA GLN A 151 -17.48 -30.31 7.38
C GLN A 151 -18.71 -30.48 6.47
N GLY A 152 -18.54 -30.61 5.15
CA GLY A 152 -19.68 -30.80 4.22
C GLY A 152 -20.69 -29.63 4.18
N GLN A 153 -20.34 -28.47 4.76
CA GLN A 153 -21.22 -27.29 4.82
C GLN A 153 -21.07 -26.43 3.58
N GLN A 154 -22.20 -26.04 3.00
CA GLN A 154 -22.19 -25.02 1.93
C GLN A 154 -21.69 -23.68 2.47
N ALA A 155 -20.60 -23.18 1.85
CA ALA A 155 -20.01 -21.90 2.23
C ALA A 155 -21.02 -20.77 2.08
N ASN A 156 -21.15 -19.94 3.11
CA ASN A 156 -21.64 -18.59 2.94
C ASN A 156 -20.58 -17.78 2.15
N ALA A 157 -20.60 -17.97 0.82
CA ALA A 157 -19.70 -17.28 -0.11
C ALA A 157 -19.72 -15.73 0.07
N ALA A 158 -20.82 -15.20 0.63
CA ALA A 158 -20.97 -13.79 0.93
C ALA A 158 -20.00 -13.29 1.99
N LEU A 159 -19.62 -14.10 2.99
CA LEU A 159 -18.70 -13.71 4.06
C LEU A 159 -17.28 -13.52 3.55
N PHE A 160 -16.88 -14.22 2.49
CA PHE A 160 -15.55 -14.19 1.89
C PHE A 160 -15.42 -13.20 0.72
N ARG A 161 -16.54 -12.73 0.15
CA ARG A 161 -16.49 -11.78 -0.99
C ARG A 161 -16.00 -10.40 -0.60
N LYS A 162 -16.36 -9.89 0.58
CA LYS A 162 -16.03 -8.52 1.00
C LYS A 162 -14.51 -8.24 1.08
N PRO A 163 -13.68 -9.09 1.73
CA PRO A 163 -12.24 -8.83 1.82
C PRO A 163 -11.53 -8.82 0.46
N VAL A 164 -11.99 -9.64 -0.51
CA VAL A 164 -11.39 -9.68 -1.86
C VAL A 164 -11.58 -8.34 -2.58
N TRP A 165 -12.76 -7.73 -2.47
CA TRP A 165 -13.02 -6.43 -3.10
C TRP A 165 -12.16 -5.31 -2.50
N TYR A 166 -11.88 -5.35 -1.20
CA TYR A 166 -10.95 -4.39 -0.58
C TYR A 166 -9.52 -4.54 -1.10
N ILE A 167 -9.05 -5.78 -1.29
CA ILE A 167 -7.72 -6.04 -1.87
C ILE A 167 -7.67 -5.56 -3.32
N ILE A 168 -8.70 -5.84 -4.12
CA ILE A 168 -8.77 -5.38 -5.53
C ILE A 168 -8.79 -3.86 -5.57
N ALA A 169 -9.63 -3.20 -4.76
CA ALA A 169 -9.69 -1.74 -4.70
C ALA A 169 -8.34 -1.14 -4.28
N ALA A 170 -7.69 -1.71 -3.26
CA ALA A 170 -6.36 -1.28 -2.83
C ALA A 170 -5.33 -1.44 -3.95
N PHE A 171 -5.36 -2.56 -4.67
CA PHE A 171 -4.46 -2.81 -5.80
C PHE A 171 -4.68 -1.79 -6.93
N VAL A 172 -5.94 -1.51 -7.28
CA VAL A 172 -6.27 -0.49 -8.31
C VAL A 172 -5.74 0.88 -7.88
N ILE A 173 -5.95 1.29 -6.61
CA ILE A 173 -5.44 2.56 -6.09
C ILE A 173 -3.90 2.60 -6.15
N GLY A 174 -3.21 1.57 -5.68
CA GLY A 174 -1.75 1.52 -5.71
C GLY A 174 -1.17 1.54 -7.12
N CYS A 175 -1.78 0.81 -8.05
CA CYS A 175 -1.38 0.84 -9.47
C CYS A 175 -1.66 2.21 -10.10
N SER A 176 -2.77 2.87 -9.76
CA SER A 176 -3.09 4.22 -10.24
C SER A 176 -2.05 5.24 -9.75
N ILE A 177 -1.62 5.15 -8.49
CA ILE A 177 -0.54 5.97 -7.95
C ILE A 177 0.74 5.74 -8.74
N GLY A 178 1.19 4.49 -8.87
CA GLY A 178 2.43 4.17 -9.58
C GLY A 178 2.42 4.63 -11.06
N LEU A 179 1.33 4.34 -11.79
CA LEU A 179 1.18 4.77 -13.18
C LEU A 179 1.19 6.30 -13.29
N ALA A 180 0.53 6.99 -12.38
CA ALA A 180 0.48 8.45 -12.37
C ALA A 180 1.87 9.07 -12.16
N ARG A 181 2.75 8.47 -11.34
CA ARG A 181 4.14 8.93 -11.14
C ARG A 181 4.96 8.86 -12.43
N ILE A 182 4.71 7.85 -13.28
CA ILE A 182 5.34 7.74 -14.61
C ILE A 182 4.76 8.81 -15.54
N PHE A 183 3.44 8.92 -15.60
CA PHE A 183 2.73 9.84 -16.48
C PHE A 183 3.14 11.30 -16.27
N VAL A 184 3.23 11.74 -15.01
CA VAL A 184 3.60 13.14 -14.68
C VAL A 184 5.09 13.45 -14.87
N GLY A 185 5.92 12.46 -15.25
CA GLY A 185 7.29 12.67 -15.69
C GLY A 185 8.37 12.56 -14.60
N ILE A 186 8.09 11.99 -13.43
CA ILE A 186 9.00 11.99 -12.27
C ILE A 186 9.62 10.64 -11.91
N HIS A 187 9.09 9.54 -12.43
CA HIS A 187 9.63 8.17 -12.22
C HIS A 187 9.62 7.36 -13.51
N TYR A 188 10.55 6.44 -13.62
CA TYR A 188 10.53 5.41 -14.64
C TYR A 188 9.62 4.22 -14.23
N PRO A 189 9.14 3.39 -15.19
CA PRO A 189 8.44 2.15 -14.87
C PRO A 189 9.21 1.22 -13.92
N GLY A 190 10.54 1.15 -14.08
CA GLY A 190 11.43 0.38 -13.21
C GLY A 190 11.37 0.82 -11.75
N ASP A 191 11.28 2.14 -11.49
CA ASP A 191 11.20 2.69 -10.13
C ASP A 191 9.90 2.27 -9.45
N VAL A 192 8.81 2.29 -10.22
CA VAL A 192 7.47 1.88 -9.76
C VAL A 192 7.43 0.39 -9.44
N LEU A 193 8.03 -0.45 -10.30
CA LEU A 193 8.15 -1.88 -10.05
C LEU A 193 9.07 -2.18 -8.86
N GLY A 194 10.19 -1.46 -8.75
CA GLY A 194 11.10 -1.56 -7.61
C GLY A 194 10.40 -1.21 -6.29
N GLY A 195 9.69 -0.09 -6.26
CA GLY A 195 8.91 0.32 -5.09
C GLY A 195 7.80 -0.68 -4.74
N ALA A 196 7.09 -1.21 -5.74
CA ALA A 196 6.07 -2.23 -5.51
C ALA A 196 6.67 -3.51 -4.89
N LEU A 197 7.82 -3.96 -5.39
CA LEU A 197 8.53 -5.11 -4.83
C LEU A 197 8.99 -4.85 -3.40
N ASP A 198 9.58 -3.67 -3.14
CA ASP A 198 10.03 -3.27 -1.81
C ASP A 198 8.87 -3.27 -0.81
N GLY A 199 7.75 -2.64 -1.14
CA GLY A 199 6.56 -2.63 -0.29
C GLY A 199 6.03 -4.03 0.02
N LEU A 200 6.00 -4.93 -0.97
CA LEU A 200 5.59 -6.33 -0.77
C LEU A 200 6.60 -7.09 0.12
N VAL A 201 7.89 -6.87 -0.05
CA VAL A 201 8.94 -7.49 0.77
C VAL A 201 8.83 -7.01 2.21
N ALA A 202 8.67 -5.71 2.45
CA ALA A 202 8.46 -5.14 3.77
C ALA A 202 7.21 -5.74 4.46
N ALA A 203 6.09 -5.82 3.75
CA ALA A 203 4.87 -6.45 4.26
C ALA A 203 5.06 -7.93 4.59
N TYR A 204 5.80 -8.66 3.76
CA TYR A 204 6.11 -10.07 3.99
C TYR A 204 6.97 -10.26 5.26
N ILE A 205 8.05 -9.48 5.41
CA ILE A 205 8.91 -9.48 6.59
C ILE A 205 8.10 -9.22 7.85
N VAL A 206 7.27 -8.16 7.84
CA VAL A 206 6.40 -7.81 8.97
C VAL A 206 5.43 -8.96 9.28
N THR A 207 4.87 -9.61 8.27
CA THR A 207 3.98 -10.77 8.45
C THR A 207 4.68 -11.94 9.15
N LEU A 208 5.94 -12.21 8.82
CA LEU A 208 6.72 -13.26 9.48
C LEU A 208 7.01 -12.92 10.94
N VAL A 209 7.32 -11.65 11.22
CA VAL A 209 7.77 -11.19 12.54
C VAL A 209 6.62 -10.85 13.47
N ARG A 210 5.42 -10.54 12.95
CA ARG A 210 4.27 -10.05 13.76
C ARG A 210 3.90 -10.96 14.93
N ARG A 211 4.08 -12.28 14.78
CA ARG A 211 3.81 -13.25 15.85
C ARG A 211 4.72 -13.05 17.07
N TRP A 212 5.94 -12.60 16.83
CA TRP A 212 6.93 -12.31 17.87
C TRP A 212 6.66 -10.96 18.56
N LEU A 213 5.99 -10.06 17.83
CA LEU A 213 5.64 -8.71 18.27
C LEU A 213 4.19 -8.63 18.82
N SER A 214 3.53 -9.74 19.08
CA SER A 214 2.17 -9.76 19.63
C SER A 214 2.09 -9.11 21.02
N GLN A 215 3.09 -9.32 21.87
CA GLN A 215 3.15 -8.68 23.20
C GLN A 215 3.38 -7.16 23.14
N PRO A 216 4.37 -6.62 22.38
CA PRO A 216 4.50 -5.19 22.15
C PRO A 216 3.23 -4.56 21.57
N THR A 217 2.61 -5.22 20.60
CA THR A 217 1.35 -4.74 19.98
C THR A 217 0.25 -4.60 21.03
N SER A 218 0.07 -5.59 21.90
CA SER A 218 -0.94 -5.53 22.95
C SER A 218 -0.62 -4.46 24.01
N ALA A 219 0.64 -4.17 24.27
CA ALA A 219 1.05 -3.08 25.16
C ALA A 219 0.71 -1.70 24.58
N VAL A 220 0.99 -1.48 23.27
CA VAL A 220 0.62 -0.24 22.55
C VAL A 220 -0.88 -0.05 22.54
N LEU A 221 -1.66 -1.11 22.27
CA LEU A 221 -3.12 -1.04 22.28
C LEU A 221 -3.69 -0.71 23.67
N ARG A 222 -3.13 -1.27 24.74
CA ARG A 222 -3.51 -0.93 26.12
C ARG A 222 -3.20 0.52 26.44
N PHE A 223 -2.04 1.02 26.04
CA PHE A 223 -1.67 2.42 26.21
C PHE A 223 -2.61 3.36 25.46
N ALA A 224 -2.92 3.06 24.19
CA ALA A 224 -3.88 3.82 23.39
C ALA A 224 -5.27 3.84 24.04
N HIS A 225 -5.73 2.72 24.61
CA HIS A 225 -6.96 2.64 25.38
C HIS A 225 -6.95 3.56 26.60
N THR A 226 -5.82 3.60 27.34
CA THR A 226 -5.66 4.50 28.49
C THR A 226 -5.76 5.98 28.07
N LEU A 227 -5.26 6.34 26.90
CA LEU A 227 -5.37 7.68 26.32
C LEU A 227 -6.74 7.98 25.69
N ARG A 228 -7.72 7.07 25.76
CA ARG A 228 -9.05 7.16 25.14
C ARG A 228 -9.04 7.39 23.62
N VAL A 229 -7.96 6.99 22.93
CA VAL A 229 -7.82 7.05 21.47
C VAL A 229 -8.06 5.67 20.82
N ALA A 230 -8.31 4.66 21.62
CA ALA A 230 -8.57 3.29 21.18
C ALA A 230 -9.75 2.69 21.96
#